data_4fc946b085e2d9a89b0d851de29331ff
#
_entry.id   4fc946b085e2d9a89b0d851de29331ff
#
_cell.length_a   1.000
_cell.length_b   1.000
_cell.length_c   1.000
_cell.angle_alpha   90.00
_cell.angle_beta   90.00
_cell.angle_gamma   90.00
#
_symmetry.space_group_name_H-M   'P 1'
#
loop_
_entity.id
_entity.type
_entity.pdbx_description
1 polymer ?
#
loop_
_entity_poly.entity_id
_entity_poly.type
_entity_poly.pdbx_seq_one_letter_code
_entity_poly.pdbx_strand_id
1 'polypeptide(L)'
;LRVLSDPSEEVILCDLRLLTQICSRADEHHFRLFLTDLLERFAADRRLLESWGSLIIRQLCVHLQTERVFPVLADILETYEDLEFASIMVQNLNMILVASQELKPLRRRIRALDTREHQQLFVRLYRCWSHNAISALCLCLLTQSYEHAYNVLRIFADLDVSLSMLLQVDKLVQLIESPIFTSLRLQLLEPEQHPFLVKCLYGMLMLLPQSSAFATLRNRLQAVHGLGHLTMPNDERPHTRYARQATPDVPWNELLQHFRTVQLRHERLRLATERLTDNEPRRRVQQREPAPFARMSFTANAGTRSARE
;
A
#
# COMPACT_ATOMS: atom_id res chain seq x y z
N LEU A 1 -15.29 17.67 -13.26
CA LEU A 1 -15.08 16.31 -12.73
C LEU A 1 -15.96 15.22 -13.40
N ARG A 2 -17.18 15.52 -13.90
CA ARG A 2 -18.01 14.51 -14.61
C ARG A 2 -17.34 14.01 -15.89
N VAL A 3 -16.59 14.83 -16.57
CA VAL A 3 -15.88 14.53 -17.83
C VAL A 3 -14.69 13.59 -17.61
N LEU A 4 -14.17 13.46 -16.38
CA LEU A 4 -13.08 12.51 -16.06
C LEU A 4 -13.47 11.04 -16.23
N SER A 5 -14.73 10.72 -16.38
CA SER A 5 -15.22 9.36 -16.70
C SER A 5 -15.35 9.09 -18.21
N ASP A 6 -14.85 10.00 -19.07
CA ASP A 6 -14.85 9.79 -20.51
C ASP A 6 -13.85 8.67 -20.87
N PRO A 7 -14.15 7.80 -21.86
CA PRO A 7 -13.23 6.74 -22.29
C PRO A 7 -12.00 7.26 -23.04
N SER A 8 -12.00 8.52 -23.51
CA SER A 8 -10.92 9.13 -24.26
C SER A 8 -9.89 9.77 -23.34
N GLU A 9 -8.64 9.32 -23.42
CA GLU A 9 -7.49 9.93 -22.70
C GLU A 9 -7.31 11.40 -23.01
N GLU A 10 -7.49 11.81 -24.28
CA GLU A 10 -7.34 13.19 -24.72
C GLU A 10 -8.35 14.13 -24.06
N VAL A 11 -9.59 13.66 -23.89
CA VAL A 11 -10.65 14.41 -23.22
C VAL A 11 -10.35 14.58 -21.74
N ILE A 12 -9.91 13.51 -21.07
CA ILE A 12 -9.50 13.53 -19.67
C ILE A 12 -8.33 14.51 -19.48
N LEU A 13 -7.31 14.45 -20.32
CA LEU A 13 -6.16 15.35 -20.23
C LEU A 13 -6.53 16.81 -20.46
N CYS A 14 -7.47 17.09 -21.38
CA CYS A 14 -7.97 18.44 -21.62
C CYS A 14 -8.74 18.98 -20.40
N ASP A 15 -9.65 18.16 -19.82
CA ASP A 15 -10.42 18.50 -18.61
C ASP A 15 -9.46 18.76 -17.43
N LEU A 16 -8.45 17.92 -17.23
CA LEU A 16 -7.44 18.07 -16.17
C LEU A 16 -6.65 19.38 -16.33
N ARG A 17 -6.29 19.78 -17.56
CA ARG A 17 -5.61 21.06 -17.80
C ARG A 17 -6.48 22.25 -17.40
N LEU A 18 -7.76 22.23 -17.73
CA LEU A 18 -8.71 23.28 -17.33
C LEU A 18 -8.89 23.30 -15.80
N LEU A 19 -9.11 22.14 -15.19
CA LEU A 19 -9.26 22.00 -13.74
C LEU A 19 -8.00 22.51 -13.00
N THR A 20 -6.81 22.14 -13.48
CA THR A 20 -5.56 22.59 -12.86
C THR A 20 -5.33 24.08 -13.00
N GLN A 21 -5.73 24.71 -14.11
CA GLN A 21 -5.67 26.18 -14.26
C GLN A 21 -6.59 26.89 -13.27
N ILE A 22 -7.78 26.37 -13.05
CA ILE A 22 -8.72 26.88 -12.04
C ILE A 22 -8.12 26.72 -10.64
N CYS A 23 -7.66 25.50 -10.30
CA CYS A 23 -7.11 25.18 -8.99
C CYS A 23 -5.79 25.90 -8.67
N SER A 24 -5.00 26.26 -9.70
CA SER A 24 -3.76 27.00 -9.48
C SER A 24 -3.98 28.41 -8.94
N ARG A 25 -5.13 28.99 -9.23
CA ARG A 25 -5.56 30.33 -8.78
C ARG A 25 -6.51 30.29 -7.59
N ALA A 26 -6.99 29.09 -7.24
CA ALA A 26 -7.91 28.90 -6.11
C ALA A 26 -7.17 29.03 -4.78
N ASP A 27 -7.89 29.53 -3.77
CA ASP A 27 -7.44 29.50 -2.40
C ASP A 27 -7.37 28.06 -1.85
N GLU A 28 -6.81 27.88 -0.68
CA GLU A 28 -6.61 26.57 -0.08
C GLU A 28 -7.94 25.84 0.21
N HIS A 29 -9.00 26.59 0.53
CA HIS A 29 -10.31 26.01 0.79
C HIS A 29 -10.92 25.40 -0.47
N HIS A 30 -10.97 26.10 -1.59
CA HIS A 30 -11.50 25.59 -2.84
C HIS A 30 -10.63 24.47 -3.42
N PHE A 31 -9.30 24.56 -3.23
CA PHE A 31 -8.40 23.47 -3.60
C PHE A 31 -8.68 22.20 -2.82
N ARG A 32 -8.91 22.30 -1.51
CA ARG A 32 -9.28 21.16 -0.67
C ARG A 32 -10.63 20.57 -1.09
N LEU A 33 -11.64 21.41 -1.35
CA LEU A 33 -12.95 20.94 -1.86
C LEU A 33 -12.80 20.18 -3.18
N PHE A 34 -12.02 20.70 -4.12
CA PHE A 34 -11.75 20.03 -5.38
C PHE A 34 -11.16 18.62 -5.18
N LEU A 35 -10.16 18.48 -4.29
CA LEU A 35 -9.55 17.18 -4.02
C LEU A 35 -10.52 16.24 -3.26
N THR A 36 -11.37 16.78 -2.39
CA THR A 36 -12.44 15.99 -1.73
C THR A 36 -13.42 15.44 -2.75
N ASP A 37 -13.96 16.30 -3.65
CA ASP A 37 -14.87 15.88 -4.73
C ASP A 37 -14.22 14.83 -5.67
N LEU A 38 -12.90 14.97 -5.92
CA LEU A 38 -12.16 14.00 -6.73
C LEU A 38 -12.08 12.64 -6.03
N LEU A 39 -11.78 12.61 -4.73
CA LEU A 39 -11.74 11.37 -3.95
C LEU A 39 -13.12 10.72 -3.84
N GLU A 40 -14.19 11.49 -3.62
CA GLU A 40 -15.58 11.00 -3.64
C GLU A 40 -15.93 10.38 -5.00
N ARG A 41 -15.46 10.99 -6.09
CA ARG A 41 -15.64 10.44 -7.43
C ARG A 41 -14.93 9.11 -7.60
N PHE A 42 -13.69 8.98 -7.12
CA PHE A 42 -12.95 7.72 -7.14
C PHE A 42 -13.59 6.65 -6.23
N ALA A 43 -14.17 7.05 -5.10
CA ALA A 43 -14.90 6.14 -4.22
C ALA A 43 -16.17 5.60 -4.87
N ALA A 44 -16.91 6.48 -5.58
CA ALA A 44 -18.15 6.12 -6.29
C ALA A 44 -17.88 5.27 -7.55
N ASP A 45 -16.77 5.52 -8.25
CA ASP A 45 -16.37 4.82 -9.48
C ASP A 45 -14.98 4.21 -9.36
N ARG A 46 -14.94 2.97 -8.85
CA ARG A 46 -13.68 2.21 -8.68
C ARG A 46 -12.96 1.95 -10.01
N ARG A 47 -13.69 1.83 -11.12
CA ARG A 47 -13.09 1.62 -12.46
C ARG A 47 -12.34 2.87 -12.91
N LEU A 48 -12.86 4.06 -12.62
CA LEU A 48 -12.15 5.31 -12.89
C LEU A 48 -10.82 5.35 -12.13
N LEU A 49 -10.81 4.96 -10.85
CA LEU A 49 -9.58 4.91 -10.04
C LEU A 49 -8.57 3.91 -10.61
N GLU A 50 -9.01 2.72 -10.99
CA GLU A 50 -8.13 1.65 -11.51
C GLU A 50 -7.53 2.01 -12.88
N SER A 51 -8.35 2.58 -13.79
CA SER A 51 -7.93 2.87 -15.16
C SER A 51 -7.15 4.20 -15.27
N TRP A 52 -7.64 5.24 -14.61
CA TRP A 52 -7.16 6.62 -14.82
C TRP A 52 -6.63 7.30 -13.56
N GLY A 53 -6.86 6.74 -12.37
CA GLY A 53 -6.51 7.38 -11.10
C GLY A 53 -5.04 7.78 -11.01
N SER A 54 -4.14 6.88 -11.42
CA SER A 54 -2.70 7.16 -11.42
C SER A 54 -2.33 8.29 -12.39
N LEU A 55 -2.91 8.31 -13.59
CA LEU A 55 -2.68 9.36 -14.58
C LEU A 55 -3.19 10.71 -14.05
N ILE A 56 -4.43 10.75 -13.55
CA ILE A 56 -5.06 11.95 -13.01
C ILE A 56 -4.21 12.57 -11.90
N ILE A 57 -3.83 11.77 -10.90
CA ILE A 57 -3.04 12.25 -9.77
C ILE A 57 -1.66 12.75 -10.21
N ARG A 58 -1.00 12.05 -11.13
CA ARG A 58 0.30 12.47 -11.67
C ARG A 58 0.20 13.80 -12.43
N GLN A 59 -0.82 13.97 -13.25
CA GLN A 59 -1.07 15.22 -13.96
C GLN A 59 -1.36 16.39 -13.00
N LEU A 60 -2.15 16.14 -11.95
CA LEU A 60 -2.36 17.13 -10.89
C LEU A 60 -1.03 17.52 -10.23
N CYS A 61 -0.16 16.56 -9.94
CA CYS A 61 1.16 16.81 -9.35
C CYS A 61 2.09 17.62 -10.26
N VAL A 62 2.03 17.39 -11.58
CA VAL A 62 2.81 18.16 -12.55
C VAL A 62 2.38 19.62 -12.59
N HIS A 63 1.08 19.88 -12.56
CA HIS A 63 0.54 21.22 -12.75
C HIS A 63 0.36 22.03 -11.46
N LEU A 64 0.12 21.36 -10.31
CA LEU A 64 -0.24 22.03 -9.04
C LEU A 64 0.84 21.92 -7.95
N GLN A 65 2.02 21.42 -8.29
CA GLN A 65 3.12 21.12 -7.36
C GLN A 65 2.81 19.94 -6.40
N THR A 66 3.70 18.98 -6.37
CA THR A 66 3.56 17.75 -5.55
C THR A 66 3.47 18.04 -4.06
N GLU A 67 4.21 19.08 -3.61
CA GLU A 67 4.26 19.52 -2.21
C GLU A 67 2.93 20.12 -1.72
N ARG A 68 2.05 20.53 -2.61
CA ARG A 68 0.70 21.01 -2.29
C ARG A 68 -0.33 19.89 -2.36
N VAL A 69 -0.27 19.05 -3.39
CA VAL A 69 -1.27 18.02 -3.66
C VAL A 69 -1.21 16.88 -2.62
N PHE A 70 -0.03 16.30 -2.39
CA PHE A 70 0.12 15.12 -1.54
C PHE A 70 -0.27 15.35 -0.07
N PRO A 71 0.15 16.46 0.59
CA PRO A 71 -0.26 16.71 1.97
C PRO A 71 -1.77 16.91 2.14
N VAL A 72 -2.43 17.59 1.19
CA VAL A 72 -3.88 17.80 1.28
C VAL A 72 -4.64 16.50 1.05
N LEU A 73 -4.22 15.67 0.08
CA LEU A 73 -4.78 14.32 -0.08
C LEU A 73 -4.59 13.46 1.17
N ALA A 74 -3.41 13.54 1.79
CA ALA A 74 -3.13 12.82 3.02
C ALA A 74 -4.05 13.24 4.19
N ASP A 75 -4.25 14.54 4.37
CA ASP A 75 -5.12 15.07 5.43
C ASP A 75 -6.60 14.68 5.23
N ILE A 76 -7.07 14.59 3.97
CA ILE A 76 -8.44 14.17 3.70
C ILE A 76 -8.58 12.66 3.96
N LEU A 77 -7.64 11.86 3.48
CA LEU A 77 -7.68 10.40 3.59
C LEU A 77 -7.43 9.90 5.02
N GLU A 78 -6.68 10.62 5.86
CA GLU A 78 -6.45 10.25 7.28
C GLU A 78 -7.77 10.09 8.04
N THR A 79 -8.77 10.92 7.72
CA THR A 79 -10.07 10.95 8.38
C THR A 79 -11.22 10.39 7.54
N TYR A 80 -10.89 9.72 6.42
CA TYR A 80 -11.90 9.22 5.50
C TYR A 80 -12.73 8.09 6.13
N GLU A 81 -14.05 8.12 5.95
CA GLU A 81 -14.98 7.17 6.59
C GLU A 81 -14.85 5.76 6.03
N ASP A 82 -14.74 5.62 4.70
CA ASP A 82 -14.54 4.33 4.03
C ASP A 82 -13.08 3.91 4.16
N LEU A 83 -12.79 3.07 5.17
CA LEU A 83 -11.45 2.56 5.45
C LEU A 83 -10.89 1.70 4.31
N GLU A 84 -11.74 0.94 3.61
CA GLU A 84 -11.31 0.11 2.48
C GLU A 84 -10.85 0.98 1.32
N PHE A 85 -11.64 2.00 0.96
CA PHE A 85 -11.25 2.98 -0.04
C PHE A 85 -9.97 3.71 0.36
N ALA A 86 -9.87 4.18 1.60
CA ALA A 86 -8.68 4.85 2.12
C ALA A 86 -7.42 3.97 1.95
N SER A 87 -7.50 2.67 2.27
CA SER A 87 -6.40 1.72 2.09
C SER A 87 -5.99 1.56 0.63
N ILE A 88 -6.96 1.40 -0.29
CA ILE A 88 -6.71 1.27 -1.73
C ILE A 88 -6.09 2.58 -2.28
N MET A 89 -6.63 3.72 -1.86
CA MET A 89 -6.14 5.02 -2.31
C MET A 89 -4.71 5.29 -1.83
N VAL A 90 -4.40 4.96 -0.58
CA VAL A 90 -3.04 5.05 -0.02
C VAL A 90 -2.07 4.12 -0.75
N GLN A 91 -2.49 2.91 -1.11
CA GLN A 91 -1.67 2.00 -1.92
C GLN A 91 -1.34 2.62 -3.29
N ASN A 92 -2.32 3.23 -3.96
CA ASN A 92 -2.11 3.91 -5.24
C ASN A 92 -1.19 5.13 -5.08
N LEU A 93 -1.42 5.97 -4.07
CA LEU A 93 -0.55 7.12 -3.77
C LEU A 93 0.89 6.69 -3.48
N ASN A 94 1.08 5.59 -2.73
CA ASN A 94 2.40 5.05 -2.45
C ASN A 94 3.11 4.59 -3.74
N MET A 95 2.41 3.89 -4.64
CA MET A 95 2.96 3.48 -5.92
C MET A 95 3.35 4.68 -6.78
N ILE A 96 2.51 5.73 -6.83
CA ILE A 96 2.80 6.98 -7.53
C ILE A 96 4.00 7.67 -6.87
N LEU A 97 4.03 7.77 -5.54
CA LEU A 97 5.13 8.39 -4.80
C LEU A 97 6.48 7.72 -5.12
N VAL A 98 6.51 6.40 -5.21
CA VAL A 98 7.74 5.65 -5.48
C VAL A 98 8.11 5.68 -6.97
N ALA A 99 7.16 5.43 -7.88
CA ALA A 99 7.45 5.19 -9.29
C ALA A 99 7.61 6.47 -10.13
N SER A 100 6.90 7.56 -9.78
CA SER A 100 6.79 8.73 -10.66
C SER A 100 8.00 9.66 -10.56
N GLN A 101 8.51 10.11 -11.70
CA GLN A 101 9.66 11.01 -11.76
C GLN A 101 9.30 12.40 -11.22
N GLU A 102 8.08 12.83 -11.42
CA GLU A 102 7.52 14.11 -11.00
C GLU A 102 7.59 14.32 -9.48
N LEU A 103 7.58 13.20 -8.72
CA LEU A 103 7.63 13.19 -7.26
C LEU A 103 9.07 13.15 -6.69
N LYS A 104 10.09 13.22 -7.53
CA LYS A 104 11.48 13.23 -7.06
C LYS A 104 11.80 14.35 -6.05
N PRO A 105 11.29 15.61 -6.21
CA PRO A 105 11.48 16.64 -5.19
C PRO A 105 10.85 16.27 -3.85
N LEU A 106 9.59 15.78 -3.85
CA LEU A 106 8.88 15.35 -2.65
C LEU A 106 9.64 14.22 -1.94
N ARG A 107 10.09 13.19 -2.69
CA ARG A 107 10.90 12.11 -2.12
C ARG A 107 12.19 12.58 -1.46
N ARG A 108 12.86 13.59 -2.04
CA ARG A 108 14.05 14.18 -1.42
C ARG A 108 13.75 14.86 -0.09
N ARG A 109 12.64 15.61 -0.02
CA ARG A 109 12.22 16.30 1.20
C ARG A 109 11.88 15.33 2.33
N ILE A 110 11.01 14.34 2.07
CA ILE A 110 10.63 13.35 3.09
C ILE A 110 11.80 12.46 3.51
N ARG A 111 12.81 12.29 2.65
CA ARG A 111 14.01 11.52 2.96
C ARG A 111 15.03 12.30 3.79
N ALA A 112 15.08 13.61 3.62
CA ALA A 112 16.05 14.44 4.34
C ALA A 112 15.77 14.47 5.85
N LEU A 113 14.52 14.71 6.29
CA LEU A 113 14.05 14.82 7.68
C LEU A 113 14.91 15.79 8.55
N ASP A 114 15.63 16.70 7.89
CA ASP A 114 16.61 17.61 8.51
C ASP A 114 15.95 18.89 9.03
N THR A 115 14.81 19.28 8.46
CA THR A 115 14.07 20.48 8.86
C THR A 115 12.74 20.10 9.49
N ARG A 116 12.22 21.00 10.34
CA ARG A 116 10.91 20.83 10.95
C ARG A 116 9.79 20.69 9.92
N GLU A 117 9.89 21.40 8.78
CA GLU A 117 8.92 21.27 7.68
C GLU A 117 8.93 19.88 7.05
N HIS A 118 10.13 19.30 6.83
CA HIS A 118 10.27 17.96 6.28
C HIS A 118 9.73 16.90 7.25
N GLN A 119 9.94 17.09 8.55
CA GLN A 119 9.44 16.21 9.60
C GLN A 119 7.91 16.28 9.69
N GLN A 120 7.32 17.48 9.66
CA GLN A 120 5.87 17.66 9.65
C GLN A 120 5.23 17.03 8.40
N LEU A 121 5.86 17.22 7.23
CA LEU A 121 5.42 16.59 5.99
C LEU A 121 5.43 15.06 6.10
N PHE A 122 6.51 14.50 6.64
CA PHE A 122 6.60 13.05 6.89
C PHE A 122 5.49 12.58 7.84
N VAL A 123 5.28 13.27 8.97
CA VAL A 123 4.24 12.91 9.95
C VAL A 123 2.85 12.91 9.32
N ARG A 124 2.51 13.94 8.54
CA ARG A 124 1.22 14.02 7.82
C ARG A 124 1.05 12.83 6.86
N LEU A 125 2.05 12.55 6.03
CA LEU A 125 2.01 11.42 5.12
C LEU A 125 1.93 10.09 5.87
N TYR A 126 2.72 9.90 6.94
CA TYR A 126 2.74 8.67 7.70
C TYR A 126 1.39 8.35 8.35
N ARG A 127 0.69 9.34 8.89
CA ARG A 127 -0.65 9.16 9.48
C ARG A 127 -1.63 8.62 8.45
N CYS A 128 -1.67 9.19 7.26
CA CYS A 128 -2.48 8.70 6.15
C CYS A 128 -2.01 7.32 5.69
N TRP A 129 -0.70 7.11 5.50
CA TRP A 129 -0.13 5.82 5.07
C TRP A 129 -0.41 4.69 6.05
N SER A 130 -0.73 5.01 7.30
CA SER A 130 -1.16 4.03 8.30
C SER A 130 -2.44 3.27 7.93
N HIS A 131 -3.22 3.71 6.94
CA HIS A 131 -4.36 2.95 6.40
C HIS A 131 -3.94 1.71 5.59
N ASN A 132 -2.68 1.65 5.11
CA ASN A 132 -2.15 0.47 4.43
C ASN A 132 -0.79 0.09 5.01
N ALA A 133 -0.72 -1.08 5.64
CA ALA A 133 0.43 -1.52 6.41
C ALA A 133 1.73 -1.57 5.58
N ILE A 134 1.65 -2.10 4.35
CA ILE A 134 2.83 -2.24 3.49
C ILE A 134 3.26 -0.89 2.91
N SER A 135 2.31 0.01 2.64
CA SER A 135 2.63 1.38 2.20
C SER A 135 3.33 2.17 3.31
N ALA A 136 2.90 2.03 4.57
CA ALA A 136 3.58 2.64 5.72
C ALA A 136 5.01 2.11 5.89
N LEU A 137 5.21 0.78 5.76
CA LEU A 137 6.53 0.17 5.77
C LEU A 137 7.41 0.70 4.62
N CYS A 138 6.85 0.79 3.40
CA CYS A 138 7.53 1.33 2.23
C CYS A 138 7.99 2.78 2.46
N LEU A 139 7.13 3.62 3.05
CA LEU A 139 7.45 5.01 3.39
C LEU A 139 8.62 5.07 4.38
N CYS A 140 8.62 4.23 5.42
CA CYS A 140 9.71 4.14 6.39
C CYS A 140 11.04 3.70 5.75
N LEU A 141 11.01 2.74 4.83
CA LEU A 141 12.20 2.32 4.08
C LEU A 141 12.71 3.43 3.15
N LEU A 142 11.81 4.15 2.49
CA LEU A 142 12.14 5.27 1.61
C LEU A 142 12.82 6.40 2.37
N THR A 143 12.36 6.69 3.58
CA THR A 143 12.90 7.74 4.46
C THR A 143 14.10 7.27 5.27
N GLN A 144 14.49 5.99 5.16
CA GLN A 144 15.59 5.37 5.93
C GLN A 144 15.37 5.38 7.45
N SER A 145 14.12 5.40 7.89
CA SER A 145 13.72 5.30 9.29
C SER A 145 13.61 3.82 9.71
N TYR A 146 14.74 3.10 9.65
CA TYR A 146 14.78 1.63 9.73
C TYR A 146 14.35 1.07 11.09
N GLU A 147 14.68 1.75 12.17
CA GLU A 147 14.22 1.35 13.51
C GLU A 147 12.69 1.39 13.59
N HIS A 148 12.10 2.48 13.09
CA HIS A 148 10.65 2.60 13.05
C HIS A 148 10.02 1.57 12.10
N ALA A 149 10.63 1.34 10.91
CA ALA A 149 10.22 0.29 9.98
C ALA A 149 10.20 -1.10 10.63
N TYR A 150 11.23 -1.42 11.42
CA TYR A 150 11.29 -2.67 12.17
C TYR A 150 10.19 -2.76 13.24
N ASN A 151 9.91 -1.68 13.95
CA ASN A 151 8.82 -1.64 14.94
C ASN A 151 7.44 -1.79 14.30
N VAL A 152 7.21 -1.19 13.12
CA VAL A 152 6.01 -1.41 12.29
C VAL A 152 5.89 -2.88 11.88
N LEU A 153 6.98 -3.46 11.39
CA LEU A 153 7.00 -4.87 10.96
C LEU A 153 6.70 -5.84 12.10
N ARG A 154 7.12 -5.54 13.32
CA ARG A 154 6.79 -6.36 14.50
C ARG A 154 5.28 -6.40 14.77
N ILE A 155 4.55 -5.32 14.47
CA ILE A 155 3.09 -5.30 14.63
C ILE A 155 2.42 -6.26 13.64
N PHE A 156 3.04 -6.56 12.50
CA PHE A 156 2.49 -7.52 11.53
C PHE A 156 2.35 -8.95 12.10
N ALA A 157 3.11 -9.29 13.13
CA ALA A 157 2.96 -10.57 13.83
C ALA A 157 1.62 -10.67 14.60
N ASP A 158 1.04 -9.52 14.95
CA ASP A 158 -0.23 -9.43 15.67
C ASP A 158 -1.43 -9.28 14.70
N LEU A 159 -1.18 -9.13 13.39
CA LEU A 159 -2.20 -8.95 12.36
C LEU A 159 -2.42 -10.24 11.57
N ASP A 160 -3.65 -10.48 11.14
CA ASP A 160 -3.93 -11.55 10.20
C ASP A 160 -3.35 -11.23 8.82
N VAL A 161 -2.41 -12.05 8.38
CA VAL A 161 -1.73 -11.88 7.10
C VAL A 161 -2.65 -12.33 5.97
N SER A 162 -3.24 -11.37 5.25
CA SER A 162 -4.08 -11.65 4.09
C SER A 162 -3.24 -11.91 2.83
N LEU A 163 -3.84 -12.60 1.84
CA LEU A 163 -3.21 -12.80 0.52
C LEU A 163 -2.86 -11.45 -0.15
N SER A 164 -3.74 -10.46 -0.03
CA SER A 164 -3.49 -9.11 -0.56
C SER A 164 -2.25 -8.48 0.07
N MET A 165 -2.06 -8.65 1.37
CA MET A 165 -0.86 -8.17 2.08
C MET A 165 0.41 -8.85 1.57
N LEU A 166 0.39 -10.17 1.37
CA LEU A 166 1.53 -10.92 0.82
C LEU A 166 1.91 -10.46 -0.59
N LEU A 167 0.92 -10.21 -1.46
CA LEU A 167 1.15 -9.67 -2.79
C LEU A 167 1.76 -8.26 -2.75
N GLN A 168 1.38 -7.45 -1.75
CA GLN A 168 1.97 -6.12 -1.56
C GLN A 168 3.41 -6.20 -1.04
N VAL A 169 3.74 -7.16 -0.15
CA VAL A 169 5.12 -7.40 0.29
C VAL A 169 5.97 -7.87 -0.90
N ASP A 170 5.46 -8.76 -1.75
CA ASP A 170 6.14 -9.22 -2.97
C ASP A 170 6.48 -8.04 -3.89
N LYS A 171 5.52 -7.14 -4.14
CA LYS A 171 5.74 -5.90 -4.90
C LYS A 171 6.75 -4.96 -4.23
N LEU A 172 6.72 -4.84 -2.90
CA LEU A 172 7.68 -4.03 -2.17
C LEU A 172 9.11 -4.54 -2.34
N VAL A 173 9.32 -5.87 -2.30
CA VAL A 173 10.65 -6.47 -2.57
C VAL A 173 11.10 -6.15 -3.98
N GLN A 174 10.22 -6.26 -4.98
CA GLN A 174 10.55 -5.86 -6.36
C GLN A 174 10.92 -4.36 -6.45
N LEU A 175 10.24 -3.49 -5.70
CA LEU A 175 10.57 -2.06 -5.61
C LEU A 175 11.93 -1.81 -4.95
N ILE A 176 12.31 -2.60 -3.94
CA ILE A 176 13.63 -2.52 -3.30
C ILE A 176 14.75 -2.78 -4.33
N GLU A 177 14.51 -3.60 -5.35
CA GLU A 177 15.45 -3.82 -6.46
C GLU A 177 15.49 -2.66 -7.48
N SER A 178 14.53 -1.75 -7.44
CA SER A 178 14.47 -0.60 -8.34
C SER A 178 15.55 0.45 -8.04
N PRO A 179 15.86 1.36 -8.97
CA PRO A 179 16.85 2.43 -8.77
C PRO A 179 16.55 3.37 -7.60
N ILE A 180 15.29 3.47 -7.17
CA ILE A 180 14.85 4.38 -6.10
C ILE A 180 15.43 3.95 -4.75
N PHE A 181 15.56 2.66 -4.52
CA PHE A 181 16.12 2.09 -3.30
C PHE A 181 17.61 1.72 -3.41
N THR A 182 18.34 2.25 -4.41
CA THR A 182 19.79 1.98 -4.56
C THR A 182 20.57 2.31 -3.28
N SER A 183 20.28 3.44 -2.62
CA SER A 183 20.98 3.79 -1.39
C SER A 183 20.70 2.83 -0.23
N LEU A 184 19.47 2.29 -0.13
CA LEU A 184 19.13 1.25 0.84
C LEU A 184 19.97 0.00 0.58
N ARG A 185 20.09 -0.42 -0.69
CA ARG A 185 20.89 -1.60 -1.04
C ARG A 185 22.39 -1.39 -0.78
N LEU A 186 22.92 -0.18 -1.02
CA LEU A 186 24.31 0.15 -0.69
C LEU A 186 24.57 0.15 0.81
N GLN A 187 23.62 0.57 1.63
CA GLN A 187 23.73 0.53 3.09
C GLN A 187 23.77 -0.91 3.66
N LEU A 188 23.35 -1.91 2.90
CA LEU A 188 23.52 -3.32 3.28
C LEU A 188 24.99 -3.77 3.26
N LEU A 189 25.89 -3.05 2.60
CA LEU A 189 27.32 -3.32 2.64
C LEU A 189 27.95 -3.01 4.02
N GLU A 190 27.23 -2.24 4.84
CA GLU A 190 27.65 -1.84 6.19
C GLU A 190 26.59 -2.27 7.22
N PRO A 191 26.37 -3.59 7.40
CA PRO A 191 25.29 -4.11 8.24
C PRO A 191 25.41 -3.70 9.71
N GLU A 192 26.63 -3.48 10.19
CA GLU A 192 26.90 -3.03 11.55
C GLU A 192 26.40 -1.61 11.81
N GLN A 193 26.40 -0.75 10.80
CA GLN A 193 25.91 0.62 10.89
C GLN A 193 24.38 0.69 10.71
N HIS A 194 23.80 -0.32 10.07
CA HIS A 194 22.37 -0.38 9.75
C HIS A 194 21.69 -1.68 10.24
N PRO A 195 21.81 -2.04 11.54
CA PRO A 195 21.32 -3.33 12.04
C PRO A 195 19.79 -3.47 11.92
N PHE A 196 19.04 -2.38 12.04
CA PHE A 196 17.59 -2.39 11.88
C PHE A 196 17.15 -2.59 10.43
N LEU A 197 17.92 -2.12 9.44
CA LEU A 197 17.68 -2.40 8.05
C LEU A 197 17.75 -3.91 7.78
N VAL A 198 18.82 -4.54 8.26
CA VAL A 198 19.01 -5.99 8.11
C VAL A 198 17.87 -6.75 8.79
N LYS A 199 17.51 -6.40 10.04
CA LYS A 199 16.38 -7.01 10.76
C LYS A 199 15.06 -6.84 10.01
N CYS A 200 14.81 -5.66 9.43
CA CYS A 200 13.61 -5.38 8.67
C CYS A 200 13.51 -6.27 7.42
N LEU A 201 14.58 -6.38 6.64
CA LEU A 201 14.60 -7.21 5.44
C LEU A 201 14.47 -8.71 5.76
N TYR A 202 15.08 -9.19 6.84
CA TYR A 202 14.86 -10.56 7.33
C TYR A 202 13.41 -10.77 7.78
N GLY A 203 12.82 -9.82 8.50
CA GLY A 203 11.42 -9.89 8.88
C GLY A 203 10.50 -9.98 7.67
N MET A 204 10.75 -9.18 6.63
CA MET A 204 10.01 -9.28 5.36
C MET A 204 10.21 -10.65 4.69
N LEU A 205 11.42 -11.20 4.72
CA LEU A 205 11.70 -12.54 4.18
C LEU A 205 10.91 -13.63 4.91
N MET A 206 10.72 -13.49 6.23
CA MET A 206 9.94 -14.46 7.02
C MET A 206 8.43 -14.37 6.75
N LEU A 207 7.92 -13.24 6.27
CA LEU A 207 6.52 -13.08 5.88
C LEU A 207 6.21 -13.65 4.50
N LEU A 208 7.20 -13.69 3.60
CA LEU A 208 6.99 -14.09 2.21
C LEU A 208 6.83 -15.62 2.08
N PRO A 209 5.86 -16.09 1.28
CA PRO A 209 5.86 -17.46 0.79
C PRO A 209 7.06 -17.67 -0.15
N GLN A 210 7.35 -18.92 -0.52
CA GLN A 210 8.43 -19.24 -1.45
C GLN A 210 8.07 -18.78 -2.89
N SER A 211 8.22 -17.49 -3.11
CA SER A 211 7.99 -16.80 -4.40
C SER A 211 9.30 -16.37 -5.04
N SER A 212 9.22 -15.77 -6.23
CA SER A 212 10.37 -15.14 -6.89
C SER A 212 10.94 -13.98 -6.05
N ALA A 213 10.08 -13.20 -5.39
CA ALA A 213 10.52 -12.13 -4.49
C ALA A 213 11.25 -12.68 -3.25
N PHE A 214 10.77 -13.79 -2.67
CA PHE A 214 11.47 -14.51 -1.61
C PHE A 214 12.89 -14.90 -2.05
N ALA A 215 13.02 -15.53 -3.23
CA ALA A 215 14.32 -15.93 -3.76
C ALA A 215 15.26 -14.74 -3.99
N THR A 216 14.73 -13.64 -4.54
CA THR A 216 15.48 -12.41 -4.79
C THR A 216 16.00 -11.80 -3.49
N LEU A 217 15.13 -11.63 -2.50
CA LEU A 217 15.50 -11.05 -1.20
C LEU A 217 16.48 -11.96 -0.44
N ARG A 218 16.24 -13.27 -0.43
CA ARG A 218 17.14 -14.27 0.18
C ARG A 218 18.52 -14.20 -0.43
N ASN A 219 18.63 -14.21 -1.76
CA ASN A 219 19.93 -14.17 -2.45
C ASN A 219 20.68 -12.87 -2.11
N ARG A 220 19.99 -11.74 -2.04
CA ARG A 220 20.60 -10.46 -1.64
C ARG A 220 21.13 -10.49 -0.21
N LEU A 221 20.36 -11.00 0.74
CA LEU A 221 20.78 -11.11 2.13
C LEU A 221 21.93 -12.11 2.31
N GLN A 222 21.94 -13.21 1.58
CA GLN A 222 23.05 -14.17 1.59
C GLN A 222 24.35 -13.55 1.04
N ALA A 223 24.27 -12.76 -0.03
CA ALA A 223 25.43 -12.05 -0.58
C ALA A 223 26.06 -11.09 0.44
N VAL A 224 25.26 -10.41 1.25
CA VAL A 224 25.74 -9.52 2.32
C VAL A 224 26.47 -10.30 3.42
N HIS A 225 25.95 -11.47 3.83
CA HIS A 225 26.61 -12.30 4.85
C HIS A 225 27.97 -12.82 4.38
N GLY A 226 28.12 -13.18 3.11
CA GLY A 226 29.39 -13.59 2.53
C GLY A 226 30.45 -12.49 2.54
N LEU A 227 30.02 -11.22 2.46
CA LEU A 227 30.93 -10.06 2.51
C LEU A 227 31.40 -9.74 3.94
N GLY A 228 30.62 -10.04 4.98
CA GLY A 228 31.01 -9.81 6.38
C GLY A 228 32.26 -10.59 6.83
N HIS A 229 32.63 -11.68 6.15
CA HIS A 229 33.86 -12.40 6.37
C HIS A 229 35.06 -11.80 5.61
N LEU A 230 34.86 -10.84 4.73
CA LEU A 230 35.90 -10.17 3.95
C LEU A 230 36.30 -8.82 4.53
N THR A 231 35.63 -8.35 5.59
CA THR A 231 36.02 -7.12 6.29
C THR A 231 37.33 -7.39 7.05
N MET A 232 38.44 -6.89 6.53
CA MET A 232 39.75 -6.91 7.17
C MET A 232 39.67 -6.30 8.58
N PRO A 233 40.22 -6.96 9.60
CA PRO A 233 40.37 -6.36 10.92
C PRO A 233 41.49 -5.32 10.84
N ASN A 234 41.17 -4.09 10.76
CA ASN A 234 41.98 -2.91 11.06
C ASN A 234 41.64 -1.74 10.15
N ASP A 235 40.55 -1.11 10.44
CA ASP A 235 40.44 0.32 10.20
C ASP A 235 39.72 0.91 11.42
N GLU A 236 40.48 1.52 12.31
CA GLU A 236 40.01 2.39 13.39
C GLU A 236 39.38 3.63 12.79
N ARG A 237 38.23 3.44 12.12
CA ARG A 237 37.37 4.55 11.69
C ARG A 237 36.42 4.87 12.81
N PRO A 238 36.37 6.13 13.22
CA PRO A 238 35.44 6.53 14.28
C PRO A 238 34.01 6.20 13.90
N HIS A 239 33.36 5.37 14.70
CA HIS A 239 31.98 4.84 14.57
C HIS A 239 30.86 5.90 14.59
N THR A 240 31.10 7.15 14.15
CA THR A 240 30.24 8.27 14.51
C THR A 240 29.65 9.07 13.35
N ARG A 241 29.66 8.61 12.10
CA ARG A 241 29.18 9.53 11.02
C ARG A 241 27.90 9.15 10.27
N TYR A 242 27.31 7.98 10.46
CA TYR A 242 26.11 7.59 9.69
C TYR A 242 24.96 7.00 10.51
N ALA A 243 25.08 6.85 11.83
CA ALA A 243 23.88 6.74 12.65
C ALA A 243 23.13 8.06 12.46
N ARG A 244 22.05 8.05 11.67
CA ARG A 244 21.14 9.18 11.57
C ARG A 244 20.72 9.46 13.01
N GLN A 245 21.26 10.54 13.60
CA GLN A 245 20.88 10.98 14.94
C GLN A 245 19.37 10.94 14.97
N ALA A 246 18.80 10.28 15.98
CA ALA A 246 17.37 10.27 16.19
C ALA A 246 16.88 11.68 15.94
N THR A 247 16.02 11.88 14.93
CA THR A 247 15.47 13.21 14.62
C THR A 247 14.61 13.58 15.80
N PRO A 248 15.06 14.49 16.69
CA PRO A 248 14.45 14.67 18.02
C PRO A 248 13.01 15.16 17.98
N ASP A 249 12.59 15.72 16.84
CA ASP A 249 11.27 16.35 16.70
C ASP A 249 10.17 15.44 16.09
N VAL A 250 10.50 14.20 15.65
CA VAL A 250 9.50 13.26 15.14
C VAL A 250 8.97 12.39 16.27
N PRO A 251 7.65 12.40 16.54
CA PRO A 251 7.05 11.66 17.64
C PRO A 251 6.86 10.18 17.30
N TRP A 252 7.97 9.44 17.19
CA TRP A 252 7.98 8.04 16.71
C TRP A 252 7.04 7.11 17.47
N ASN A 253 6.97 7.26 18.79
CA ASN A 253 6.08 6.43 19.62
C ASN A 253 4.60 6.72 19.35
N GLU A 254 4.24 8.00 19.18
CA GLU A 254 2.86 8.40 18.84
C GLU A 254 2.47 7.88 17.46
N LEU A 255 3.39 7.97 16.49
CA LEU A 255 3.18 7.44 15.14
C LEU A 255 2.98 5.92 15.14
N LEU A 256 3.74 5.19 15.95
CA LEU A 256 3.58 3.74 16.08
C LEU A 256 2.24 3.37 16.72
N GLN A 257 1.80 4.10 17.75
CA GLN A 257 0.50 3.93 18.37
C GLN A 257 -0.65 4.27 17.41
N HIS A 258 -0.49 5.35 16.65
CA HIS A 258 -1.46 5.73 15.62
C HIS A 258 -1.60 4.60 14.57
N PHE A 259 -0.47 4.11 14.04
CA PHE A 259 -0.45 2.99 13.11
C PHE A 259 -1.20 1.77 13.68
N ARG A 260 -0.88 1.36 14.91
CA ARG A 260 -1.55 0.22 15.58
C ARG A 260 -3.05 0.44 15.70
N THR A 261 -3.47 1.64 16.08
CA THR A 261 -4.89 1.98 16.22
C THR A 261 -5.63 1.92 14.89
N VAL A 262 -5.03 2.44 13.81
CA VAL A 262 -5.61 2.39 12.47
C VAL A 262 -5.71 0.95 11.97
N GLN A 263 -4.66 0.14 12.12
CA GLN A 263 -4.66 -1.26 11.70
C GLN A 263 -5.72 -2.08 12.46
N LEU A 264 -5.91 -1.85 13.76
CA LEU A 264 -6.97 -2.49 14.54
C LEU A 264 -8.39 -2.10 14.06
N ARG A 265 -8.57 -0.87 13.55
CA ARG A 265 -9.85 -0.46 12.93
C ARG A 265 -10.12 -1.24 11.64
N HIS A 266 -9.12 -1.37 10.76
CA HIS A 266 -9.21 -2.17 9.54
C HIS A 266 -9.54 -3.63 9.84
N GLU A 267 -8.86 -4.22 10.82
CA GLU A 267 -9.07 -5.60 11.24
C GLU A 267 -10.50 -5.84 11.74
N ARG A 268 -11.01 -4.94 12.59
CA ARG A 268 -12.39 -5.01 13.09
C ARG A 268 -13.42 -4.94 11.96
N LEU A 269 -13.19 -4.05 10.97
CA LEU A 269 -14.07 -3.94 9.81
C LEU A 269 -14.05 -5.22 8.98
N ARG A 270 -12.86 -5.79 8.72
CA ARG A 270 -12.70 -7.04 7.98
C ARG A 270 -13.45 -8.19 8.64
N LEU A 271 -13.26 -8.38 9.95
CA LEU A 271 -13.95 -9.42 10.72
C LEU A 271 -15.47 -9.21 10.75
N ALA A 272 -15.95 -7.96 10.79
CA ALA A 272 -17.38 -7.66 10.71
C ALA A 272 -17.96 -8.04 9.33
N THR A 273 -17.25 -7.78 8.25
CA THR A 273 -17.66 -8.11 6.88
C THR A 273 -17.68 -9.63 6.66
N GLU A 274 -16.66 -10.35 7.12
CA GLU A 274 -16.59 -11.82 7.04
C GLU A 274 -17.75 -12.49 7.77
N ARG A 275 -18.13 -12.00 8.96
CA ARG A 275 -19.30 -12.52 9.72
C ARG A 275 -20.62 -12.30 8.98
N LEU A 276 -20.77 -11.22 8.25
CA LEU A 276 -21.98 -10.94 7.46
C LEU A 276 -22.06 -11.87 6.25
N THR A 277 -20.96 -12.14 5.56
CA THR A 277 -20.90 -13.05 4.41
C THR A 277 -21.14 -14.51 4.82
N ASP A 278 -20.64 -14.96 5.96
CA ASP A 278 -20.86 -16.32 6.48
C ASP A 278 -22.32 -16.58 6.91
N ASN A 279 -23.06 -15.54 7.29
CA ASN A 279 -24.46 -15.65 7.68
C ASN A 279 -25.47 -15.66 6.50
N GLU A 280 -25.07 -15.23 5.31
CA GLU A 280 -25.96 -15.24 4.12
C GLU A 280 -26.29 -16.65 3.56
N PRO A 281 -25.38 -17.64 3.49
CA PRO A 281 -25.72 -18.95 2.93
C PRO A 281 -26.67 -19.75 3.80
N ARG A 282 -26.74 -19.54 5.11
CA ARG A 282 -27.64 -20.28 6.01
C ARG A 282 -29.11 -19.88 5.86
N ARG A 283 -29.42 -18.66 5.43
CA ARG A 283 -30.80 -18.21 5.20
C ARG A 283 -31.41 -18.75 3.90
N ARG A 284 -30.60 -19.03 2.86
CA ARG A 284 -31.09 -19.58 1.58
C ARG A 284 -31.35 -21.09 1.61
N VAL A 285 -30.73 -21.82 2.52
CA VAL A 285 -30.96 -23.28 2.68
C VAL A 285 -32.23 -23.58 3.47
N GLN A 286 -32.67 -22.70 4.36
CA GLN A 286 -33.89 -22.90 5.16
C GLN A 286 -35.21 -22.57 4.43
N GLN A 287 -35.17 -21.99 3.22
CA GLN A 287 -36.36 -21.64 2.43
C GLN A 287 -36.66 -22.57 1.26
N ARG A 288 -35.90 -23.66 1.08
CA ARG A 288 -36.25 -24.73 0.16
C ARG A 288 -36.92 -25.86 0.93
N GLU A 289 -38.24 -25.78 1.07
CA GLU A 289 -39.07 -26.94 1.38
C GLU A 289 -38.88 -28.01 0.29
N PRO A 290 -38.70 -29.31 0.66
CA PRO A 290 -38.61 -30.35 -0.35
C PRO A 290 -40.01 -30.56 -1.01
N ALA A 291 -40.06 -30.39 -2.33
CA ALA A 291 -41.23 -30.76 -3.10
C ALA A 291 -41.58 -32.23 -2.88
N PRO A 292 -42.91 -32.58 -2.76
CA PRO A 292 -43.33 -33.97 -2.48
C PRO A 292 -42.96 -34.86 -3.67
N PHE A 293 -42.34 -35.97 -3.38
CA PHE A 293 -42.00 -37.05 -4.32
C PHE A 293 -43.30 -37.57 -4.99
N ALA A 294 -43.49 -37.33 -6.27
CA ALA A 294 -44.48 -37.99 -7.11
C ALA A 294 -44.06 -39.46 -7.30
N ARG A 295 -44.85 -40.37 -6.79
CA ARG A 295 -44.74 -41.81 -7.04
C ARG A 295 -44.92 -42.09 -8.53
N MET A 296 -43.85 -42.45 -9.22
CA MET A 296 -43.94 -43.08 -10.55
C MET A 296 -44.16 -44.57 -10.34
N SER A 297 -45.37 -45.04 -10.68
CA SER A 297 -45.76 -46.44 -10.79
C SER A 297 -45.12 -47.07 -12.01
N PHE A 298 -44.26 -48.09 -11.76
CA PHE A 298 -43.77 -48.97 -12.80
C PHE A 298 -44.88 -49.95 -13.22
N THR A 299 -45.36 -49.83 -14.44
CA THR A 299 -46.11 -50.92 -15.10
C THR A 299 -45.13 -51.72 -15.97
N ALA A 300 -44.92 -52.97 -15.50
CA ALA A 300 -44.23 -53.99 -16.32
C ALA A 300 -45.11 -54.37 -17.54
N ASN A 301 -44.53 -54.33 -18.73
CA ASN A 301 -45.13 -54.98 -19.88
C ASN A 301 -44.15 -55.98 -20.47
N ALA A 302 -44.50 -57.23 -20.31
CA ALA A 302 -43.84 -58.36 -20.94
C ALA A 302 -44.43 -58.62 -22.31
N GLY A 303 -43.61 -58.84 -23.30
CA GLY A 303 -44.12 -59.25 -24.68
C GLY A 303 -42.94 -59.42 -25.63
N THR A 304 -42.33 -60.58 -25.60
CA THR A 304 -42.24 -61.66 -26.61
C THR A 304 -41.77 -61.32 -28.05
N ARG A 305 -40.65 -61.94 -28.41
CA ARG A 305 -40.33 -62.64 -29.68
C ARG A 305 -40.31 -61.87 -31.00
N SER A 306 -39.25 -61.91 -31.76
CA SER A 306 -38.93 -62.90 -32.81
C SER A 306 -37.79 -62.40 -33.71
N ALA A 307 -36.73 -63.16 -33.84
CA ALA A 307 -36.05 -63.82 -34.91
C ALA A 307 -36.03 -63.21 -36.35
N ARG A 308 -34.86 -63.31 -36.96
CA ARG A 308 -34.48 -63.27 -38.44
C ARG A 308 -34.17 -61.85 -38.94
N GLU A 309 -33.08 -61.60 -39.59
CA GLU A 309 -32.02 -62.29 -40.39
C GLU A 309 -30.72 -61.55 -40.21
#